data_53a944237a332923e99ee4e459a148ca
#
_entry.id   53a944237a332923e99ee4e459a148ca
#
_cell.length_a   1.000
_cell.length_b   1.000
_cell.length_c   1.000
_cell.angle_alpha   90.00
_cell.angle_beta   90.00
_cell.angle_gamma   90.00
#
_symmetry.space_group_name_H-M   'P 1'
#
loop_
_entity.id
_entity.type
_entity.pdbx_description
1 polymer ?
#
loop_
_entity_poly.entity_id
_entity_poly.type
_entity_poly.pdbx_seq_one_letter_code
_entity_poly.pdbx_strand_id
1 'polypeptide(L)'
;MEQKGFKGRKKMNTPIVTLIVLLISSFSFAQNSQSVSLQKAIEMAKTNNIDLKIADKEIEKQTVLKNTAFQADPLQVQYQGGQFNSVDYDHNVSIQQYFPIGSITKANRQLQEELVKLAEKRKALSEYEIEKAVTIAYYQYLYGVSVQKLNADLLK
;
A
#
# COMPACT_ATOMS: atom_id res chain seq x y z
N MET A 1 57.19 -38.59 -0.75
CA MET A 1 57.51 -37.17 -1.02
C MET A 1 57.04 -36.86 -2.43
N GLU A 2 55.93 -36.19 -2.56
CA GLU A 2 55.44 -35.80 -3.88
C GLU A 2 54.75 -34.41 -3.72
N GLN A 3 55.40 -33.40 -4.27
CA GLN A 3 54.94 -32.02 -4.28
C GLN A 3 53.91 -31.88 -5.41
N LYS A 4 52.64 -31.62 -5.08
CA LYS A 4 51.59 -31.29 -6.03
C LYS A 4 51.68 -29.81 -6.38
N GLY A 5 51.97 -29.55 -7.64
CA GLY A 5 52.14 -28.25 -8.25
C GLY A 5 50.87 -27.35 -8.16
N PHE A 6 51.15 -26.10 -7.91
CA PHE A 6 50.20 -24.97 -7.88
C PHE A 6 49.72 -24.66 -9.31
N LYS A 7 48.50 -24.98 -9.63
CA LYS A 7 47.87 -24.85 -10.95
C LYS A 7 47.61 -23.40 -11.29
N GLY A 8 48.15 -22.93 -12.40
CA GLY A 8 48.27 -21.56 -12.88
C GLY A 8 46.97 -20.73 -12.85
N ARG A 9 47.12 -19.47 -12.46
CA ARG A 9 46.14 -18.38 -12.68
C ARG A 9 45.94 -18.21 -14.19
N LYS A 10 44.71 -18.46 -14.70
CA LYS A 10 44.31 -18.07 -16.05
C LYS A 10 44.48 -16.55 -16.18
N LYS A 11 45.43 -16.11 -17.02
CA LYS A 11 45.54 -14.70 -17.42
C LYS A 11 44.24 -14.32 -18.14
N MET A 12 43.45 -13.43 -17.55
CA MET A 12 42.30 -12.82 -18.21
C MET A 12 42.81 -12.03 -19.42
N ASN A 13 42.26 -12.31 -20.60
CA ASN A 13 42.69 -11.66 -21.85
C ASN A 13 42.51 -10.14 -21.71
N THR A 14 43.59 -9.41 -21.84
CA THR A 14 43.67 -7.95 -21.74
C THR A 14 42.54 -7.21 -22.53
N PRO A 15 42.15 -7.64 -23.75
CA PRO A 15 41.10 -6.98 -24.49
C PRO A 15 39.71 -7.11 -23.83
N ILE A 16 39.45 -8.21 -23.11
CA ILE A 16 38.18 -8.41 -22.42
C ILE A 16 38.07 -7.47 -21.20
N VAL A 17 39.14 -7.30 -20.44
CA VAL A 17 39.19 -6.37 -19.28
C VAL A 17 39.01 -4.93 -19.75
N THR A 18 39.67 -4.55 -20.85
CA THR A 18 39.54 -3.21 -21.42
C THR A 18 38.11 -2.93 -21.91
N LEU A 19 37.45 -3.92 -22.50
CA LEU A 19 36.06 -3.79 -22.96
C LEU A 19 35.08 -3.63 -21.78
N ILE A 20 35.30 -4.36 -20.68
CA ILE A 20 34.46 -4.25 -19.45
C ILE A 20 34.63 -2.88 -18.78
N VAL A 21 35.86 -2.35 -18.71
CA VAL A 21 36.14 -1.03 -18.15
C VAL A 21 35.48 0.10 -18.98
N LEU A 22 35.51 -0.03 -20.32
CA LEU A 22 34.83 0.90 -21.23
C LEU A 22 33.29 0.87 -21.09
N LEU A 23 32.70 -0.28 -20.83
CA LEU A 23 31.25 -0.43 -20.58
C LEU A 23 30.81 0.20 -19.24
N ILE A 24 31.65 0.12 -18.20
CA ILE A 24 31.36 0.69 -16.88
C ILE A 24 31.42 2.23 -16.90
N SER A 25 32.32 2.81 -17.70
CA SER A 25 32.44 4.28 -17.81
C SER A 25 31.27 4.95 -18.51
N SER A 26 30.48 4.23 -19.29
CA SER A 26 29.30 4.76 -20.00
C SER A 26 28.09 5.02 -19.08
N PHE A 27 28.04 4.45 -17.87
CA PHE A 27 26.92 4.63 -16.94
C PHE A 27 27.00 5.90 -16.07
N SER A 28 28.09 6.66 -16.14
CA SER A 28 28.31 7.81 -15.24
C SER A 28 27.66 9.13 -15.70
N PHE A 29 26.99 9.21 -16.85
CA PHE A 29 26.50 10.47 -17.43
C PHE A 29 25.00 10.74 -17.25
N ALA A 30 24.27 9.98 -16.43
CA ALA A 30 22.81 10.11 -16.31
C ALA A 30 22.33 10.90 -15.08
N GLN A 31 23.12 11.85 -14.55
CA GLN A 31 22.61 12.78 -13.53
C GLN A 31 22.10 14.06 -14.19
N ASN A 32 20.95 13.96 -14.86
CA ASN A 32 20.17 15.12 -15.22
C ASN A 32 19.57 15.71 -13.92
N SER A 33 20.16 16.79 -13.43
CA SER A 33 19.59 17.58 -12.32
C SER A 33 18.34 18.30 -12.83
N GLN A 34 17.21 17.58 -12.95
CA GLN A 34 15.94 18.24 -13.19
C GLN A 34 15.54 19.00 -11.92
N SER A 35 15.47 20.32 -12.03
CA SER A 35 14.85 21.13 -10.99
C SER A 35 13.36 20.76 -10.90
N VAL A 36 12.98 20.09 -9.83
CA VAL A 36 11.58 19.71 -9.57
C VAL A 36 10.93 20.90 -8.86
N SER A 37 9.82 21.39 -9.40
CA SER A 37 9.02 22.43 -8.72
C SER A 37 8.31 21.85 -7.49
N LEU A 38 7.98 22.69 -6.49
CA LEU A 38 7.21 22.26 -5.31
C LEU A 38 5.94 21.52 -5.69
N GLN A 39 5.17 22.06 -6.65
CA GLN A 39 3.92 21.45 -7.10
C GLN A 39 4.15 20.04 -7.67
N LYS A 40 5.19 19.87 -8.47
CA LYS A 40 5.53 18.57 -9.05
C LYS A 40 6.00 17.58 -7.98
N ALA A 41 6.75 18.04 -6.98
CA ALA A 41 7.16 17.21 -5.84
C ALA A 41 5.94 16.71 -5.04
N ILE A 42 4.97 17.58 -4.77
CA ILE A 42 3.72 17.22 -4.07
C ILE A 42 2.92 16.20 -4.90
N GLU A 43 2.75 16.43 -6.21
CA GLU A 43 2.04 15.50 -7.10
C GLU A 43 2.69 14.12 -7.12
N MET A 44 4.01 14.06 -7.27
CA MET A 44 4.76 12.81 -7.26
C MET A 44 4.64 12.08 -5.91
N ALA A 45 4.69 12.82 -4.80
CA ALA A 45 4.54 12.26 -3.47
C ALA A 45 3.13 11.66 -3.29
N LYS A 46 2.07 12.39 -3.64
CA LYS A 46 0.69 11.90 -3.55
C LYS A 46 0.46 10.67 -4.43
N THR A 47 0.96 10.67 -5.66
CA THR A 47 0.76 9.57 -6.61
C THR A 47 1.47 8.28 -6.16
N ASN A 48 2.65 8.40 -5.57
CA ASN A 48 3.47 7.24 -5.20
C ASN A 48 3.28 6.80 -3.74
N ASN A 49 2.55 7.54 -2.93
CA ASN A 49 2.34 7.23 -1.52
C ASN A 49 1.48 5.97 -1.36
N ILE A 50 1.99 5.02 -0.56
CA ILE A 50 1.28 3.76 -0.32
C ILE A 50 0.08 3.94 0.62
N ASP A 51 0.16 4.87 1.58
CA ASP A 51 -0.91 5.10 2.54
C ASP A 51 -2.16 5.67 1.86
N LEU A 52 -2.00 6.52 0.83
CA LEU A 52 -3.12 7.00 0.02
C LEU A 52 -3.77 5.87 -0.78
N LYS A 53 -2.96 4.95 -1.32
CA LYS A 53 -3.50 3.76 -2.01
C LYS A 53 -4.27 2.84 -1.05
N ILE A 54 -3.79 2.70 0.19
CA ILE A 54 -4.50 1.97 1.25
C ILE A 54 -5.81 2.69 1.60
N ALA A 55 -5.78 4.02 1.72
CA ALA A 55 -6.97 4.81 2.00
C ALA A 55 -8.03 4.68 0.89
N ASP A 56 -7.62 4.63 -0.39
CA ASP A 56 -8.52 4.36 -1.52
C ASP A 56 -9.18 2.98 -1.40
N LYS A 57 -8.41 1.97 -1.03
CA LYS A 57 -8.95 0.61 -0.81
C LYS A 57 -9.89 0.54 0.40
N GLU A 58 -9.66 1.33 1.43
CA GLU A 58 -10.57 1.42 2.57
C GLU A 58 -11.91 2.08 2.17
N ILE A 59 -11.89 3.14 1.36
CA ILE A 59 -13.10 3.76 0.82
C ILE A 59 -13.87 2.75 -0.04
N GLU A 60 -13.19 2.04 -0.92
CA GLU A 60 -13.78 0.98 -1.76
C GLU A 60 -14.46 -0.09 -0.88
N LYS A 61 -13.76 -0.58 0.13
CA LYS A 61 -14.27 -1.57 1.09
C LYS A 61 -15.52 -1.06 1.81
N GLN A 62 -15.51 0.15 2.36
CA GLN A 62 -16.67 0.73 3.04
C GLN A 62 -17.86 0.92 2.08
N THR A 63 -17.59 1.25 0.83
CA THR A 63 -18.61 1.37 -0.22
C THR A 63 -19.26 0.02 -0.53
N VAL A 64 -18.46 -1.04 -0.61
CA VAL A 64 -18.98 -2.42 -0.80
C VAL A 64 -19.83 -2.82 0.41
N LEU A 65 -19.35 -2.57 1.63
CA LEU A 65 -20.09 -2.87 2.87
C LEU A 65 -21.42 -2.11 2.95
N LYS A 66 -21.47 -0.85 2.49
CA LYS A 66 -22.72 -0.10 2.35
C LYS A 66 -23.72 -0.80 1.42
N ASN A 67 -23.23 -1.31 0.28
CA ASN A 67 -24.10 -1.98 -0.70
C ASN A 67 -24.59 -3.34 -0.21
N THR A 68 -23.85 -3.98 0.70
CA THR A 68 -24.20 -5.27 1.33
C THR A 68 -24.83 -5.12 2.71
N ALA A 69 -25.27 -3.91 3.09
CA ALA A 69 -25.87 -3.64 4.40
C ALA A 69 -27.15 -4.44 4.65
N PHE A 70 -27.81 -4.91 3.60
CA PHE A 70 -28.85 -5.93 3.68
C PHE A 70 -28.25 -7.33 3.48
N GLN A 71 -28.02 -8.04 4.56
CA GLN A 71 -27.66 -9.46 4.51
C GLN A 71 -28.72 -10.25 5.29
N ALA A 72 -29.34 -11.19 4.62
CA ALA A 72 -30.11 -12.21 5.30
C ALA A 72 -29.14 -13.18 5.97
N ASP A 73 -29.45 -13.62 7.17
CA ASP A 73 -28.67 -14.66 7.83
C ASP A 73 -28.62 -15.95 6.98
N PRO A 74 -27.57 -16.76 7.07
CA PRO A 74 -27.53 -18.04 6.39
C PRO A 74 -28.71 -18.92 6.77
N LEU A 75 -29.25 -19.66 5.79
CA LEU A 75 -30.25 -20.68 6.02
C LEU A 75 -29.66 -21.73 6.97
N GLN A 76 -30.28 -21.91 8.12
CA GLN A 76 -29.92 -22.95 9.09
C GLN A 76 -30.81 -24.15 8.89
N VAL A 77 -30.23 -25.30 8.62
CA VAL A 77 -30.93 -26.60 8.56
C VAL A 77 -30.38 -27.44 9.68
N GLN A 78 -31.26 -27.84 10.58
CA GLN A 78 -30.90 -28.70 11.71
C GLN A 78 -31.71 -30.02 11.60
N TYR A 79 -31.01 -31.14 11.73
CA TYR A 79 -31.57 -32.45 11.87
C TYR A 79 -31.24 -33.00 13.25
N GLN A 80 -32.26 -33.50 13.94
CA GLN A 80 -32.13 -34.23 15.19
C GLN A 80 -32.77 -35.59 15.03
N GLY A 81 -32.05 -36.64 15.34
CA GLY A 81 -32.56 -38.01 15.35
C GLY A 81 -32.29 -38.67 16.69
N GLY A 82 -33.27 -39.34 17.27
CA GLY A 82 -33.12 -39.98 18.57
C GLY A 82 -34.49 -40.33 19.19
N GLN A 83 -34.48 -40.83 20.39
CA GLN A 83 -35.69 -41.08 21.20
C GLN A 83 -35.94 -39.86 22.10
N PHE A 84 -36.77 -38.90 21.68
CA PHE A 84 -37.01 -37.67 22.42
C PHE A 84 -38.37 -37.65 23.12
N ASN A 85 -39.42 -38.13 22.46
CA ASN A 85 -40.80 -38.06 22.94
C ASN A 85 -41.47 -39.41 23.09
N SER A 86 -40.90 -40.47 22.54
CA SER A 86 -41.44 -41.84 22.59
C SER A 86 -40.33 -42.87 22.71
N VAL A 87 -40.71 -44.15 22.88
CA VAL A 87 -39.81 -45.31 22.87
C VAL A 87 -39.27 -45.59 21.45
N ASP A 88 -39.99 -45.07 20.42
CA ASP A 88 -39.60 -45.17 19.02
C ASP A 88 -38.58 -44.08 18.65
N TYR A 89 -37.89 -44.25 17.51
CA TYR A 89 -36.90 -43.33 17.01
C TYR A 89 -37.58 -42.14 16.32
N ASP A 90 -37.41 -40.97 16.91
CA ASP A 90 -37.96 -39.70 16.41
C ASP A 90 -37.00 -38.98 15.48
N HIS A 91 -37.55 -38.34 14.47
CA HIS A 91 -36.81 -37.47 13.55
C HIS A 91 -37.37 -36.07 13.60
N ASN A 92 -36.51 -35.09 13.79
CA ASN A 92 -36.87 -33.68 13.72
C ASN A 92 -35.99 -32.96 12.70
N VAL A 93 -36.62 -32.30 11.76
CA VAL A 93 -35.96 -31.42 10.77
C VAL A 93 -36.48 -30.03 11.01
N SER A 94 -35.58 -29.09 11.31
CA SER A 94 -35.92 -27.68 11.41
C SER A 94 -35.15 -26.87 10.38
N ILE A 95 -35.85 -25.93 9.75
CA ILE A 95 -35.28 -24.97 8.78
C ILE A 95 -35.56 -23.58 9.32
N GLN A 96 -34.52 -22.81 9.48
CA GLN A 96 -34.58 -21.49 10.09
C GLN A 96 -33.83 -20.46 9.25
N GLN A 97 -34.47 -19.33 8.96
CA GLN A 97 -33.84 -18.21 8.29
C GLN A 97 -34.37 -16.90 8.88
N TYR A 98 -33.44 -16.02 9.27
CA TYR A 98 -33.78 -14.70 9.78
C TYR A 98 -33.60 -13.65 8.68
N PHE A 99 -34.59 -12.83 8.51
CA PHE A 99 -34.57 -11.68 7.60
C PHE A 99 -34.54 -10.39 8.42
N PRO A 100 -33.54 -9.52 8.27
CA PRO A 100 -33.54 -8.22 8.92
C PRO A 100 -34.60 -7.33 8.27
N ILE A 101 -35.66 -7.01 8.99
CA ILE A 101 -36.80 -6.22 8.48
C ILE A 101 -36.80 -4.85 9.14
N GLY A 102 -37.06 -3.77 8.36
CA GLY A 102 -37.43 -2.47 8.86
C GLY A 102 -36.28 -1.55 9.26
N SER A 103 -36.38 -0.94 10.46
CA SER A 103 -35.54 0.14 10.93
C SER A 103 -34.06 -0.25 11.09
N ILE A 104 -33.76 -1.51 11.40
CA ILE A 104 -32.39 -2.01 11.59
C ILE A 104 -31.61 -1.93 10.29
N THR A 105 -32.16 -2.39 9.18
CA THR A 105 -31.51 -2.32 7.86
C THR A 105 -31.24 -0.87 7.45
N LYS A 106 -32.21 0.03 7.70
CA LYS A 106 -32.04 1.46 7.43
C LYS A 106 -30.93 2.07 8.29
N ALA A 107 -30.89 1.77 9.58
CA ALA A 107 -29.86 2.25 10.49
C ALA A 107 -28.48 1.73 10.11
N ASN A 108 -28.35 0.44 9.74
CA ASN A 108 -27.10 -0.14 9.26
C ASN A 108 -26.60 0.53 7.98
N ARG A 109 -27.50 0.80 7.04
CA ARG A 109 -27.14 1.52 5.81
C ARG A 109 -26.65 2.94 6.10
N GLN A 110 -27.33 3.67 6.98
CA GLN A 110 -26.90 5.01 7.41
C GLN A 110 -25.54 4.97 8.09
N LEU A 111 -25.31 4.00 8.98
CA LEU A 111 -24.00 3.80 9.61
C LEU A 111 -22.91 3.58 8.54
N GLN A 112 -23.15 2.71 7.56
CA GLN A 112 -22.16 2.45 6.49
C GLN A 112 -21.94 3.71 5.63
N GLU A 113 -22.95 4.53 5.39
CA GLU A 113 -22.81 5.82 4.69
C GLU A 113 -21.88 6.77 5.45
N GLU A 114 -22.03 6.87 6.76
CA GLU A 114 -21.15 7.70 7.59
C GLU A 114 -19.73 7.13 7.67
N LEU A 115 -19.56 5.81 7.65
CA LEU A 115 -18.23 5.18 7.58
C LEU A 115 -17.51 5.45 6.25
N VAL A 116 -18.22 5.48 5.12
CA VAL A 116 -17.65 5.91 3.83
C VAL A 116 -17.17 7.36 3.93
N LYS A 117 -18.01 8.27 4.41
CA LYS A 117 -17.63 9.68 4.60
C LYS A 117 -16.43 9.85 5.53
N LEU A 118 -16.37 9.04 6.61
CA LEU A 118 -15.22 9.04 7.52
C LEU A 118 -13.94 8.60 6.81
N ALA A 119 -13.99 7.55 5.99
CA ALA A 119 -12.85 7.08 5.21
C ALA A 119 -12.35 8.14 4.22
N GLU A 120 -13.27 8.83 3.52
CA GLU A 120 -12.96 9.95 2.62
C GLU A 120 -12.27 11.11 3.37
N LYS A 121 -12.76 11.47 4.55
CA LYS A 121 -12.17 12.55 5.37
C LYS A 121 -10.78 12.16 5.89
N ARG A 122 -10.58 10.90 6.24
CA ARG A 122 -9.25 10.39 6.63
C ARG A 122 -8.26 10.45 5.47
N LYS A 123 -8.68 10.07 4.26
CA LYS A 123 -7.85 10.22 3.06
C LYS A 123 -7.46 11.67 2.83
N ALA A 124 -8.43 12.61 2.88
CA ALA A 124 -8.15 14.04 2.71
C ALA A 124 -7.17 14.58 3.76
N LEU A 125 -7.26 14.11 5.01
CA LEU A 125 -6.28 14.46 6.05
C LEU A 125 -4.88 13.94 5.71
N SER A 126 -4.76 12.69 5.29
CA SER A 126 -3.48 12.12 4.87
C SER A 126 -2.88 12.86 3.67
N GLU A 127 -3.69 13.25 2.69
CA GLU A 127 -3.24 14.08 1.56
C GLU A 127 -2.66 15.43 2.02
N TYR A 128 -3.32 16.08 2.98
CA TYR A 128 -2.84 17.34 3.56
C TYR A 128 -1.53 17.15 4.34
N GLU A 129 -1.40 16.08 5.11
CA GLU A 129 -0.19 15.77 5.86
C GLU A 129 1.00 15.52 4.94
N ILE A 130 0.80 14.79 3.84
CA ILE A 130 1.83 14.56 2.81
C ILE A 130 2.23 15.89 2.17
N GLU A 131 1.28 16.72 1.77
CA GLU A 131 1.54 18.02 1.18
C GLU A 131 2.35 18.92 2.11
N LYS A 132 1.98 18.96 3.39
CA LYS A 132 2.71 19.69 4.42
C LYS A 132 4.13 19.16 4.58
N ALA A 133 4.32 17.84 4.67
CA ALA A 133 5.62 17.22 4.85
C ALA A 133 6.56 17.50 3.66
N VAL A 134 6.03 17.35 2.43
CA VAL A 134 6.78 17.63 1.19
C VAL A 134 7.14 19.12 1.10
N THR A 135 6.21 20.01 1.46
CA THR A 135 6.45 21.45 1.46
C THR A 135 7.58 21.82 2.41
N ILE A 136 7.56 21.29 3.64
CA ILE A 136 8.62 21.53 4.62
C ILE A 136 9.96 21.01 4.09
N ALA A 137 10.01 19.77 3.60
CA ALA A 137 11.23 19.17 3.08
C ALA A 137 11.80 19.94 1.87
N TYR A 138 10.92 20.42 0.99
CA TYR A 138 11.31 21.23 -0.17
C TYR A 138 11.99 22.55 0.23
N TYR A 139 11.42 23.28 1.18
CA TYR A 139 12.02 24.53 1.66
C TYR A 139 13.30 24.29 2.47
N GLN A 140 13.38 23.20 3.23
CA GLN A 140 14.62 22.79 3.89
C GLN A 140 15.73 22.50 2.87
N TYR A 141 15.41 21.82 1.79
CA TYR A 141 16.35 21.60 0.69
C TYR A 141 16.82 22.92 0.06
N LEU A 142 15.91 23.82 -0.28
CA LEU A 142 16.26 25.12 -0.85
C LEU A 142 17.14 25.95 0.09
N TYR A 143 16.84 25.93 1.40
CA TYR A 143 17.68 26.58 2.41
C TYR A 143 19.09 25.98 2.42
N GLY A 144 19.22 24.65 2.40
CA GLY A 144 20.52 23.98 2.35
C GLY A 144 21.33 24.35 1.11
N VAL A 145 20.69 24.39 -0.06
CA VAL A 145 21.33 24.85 -1.32
C VAL A 145 21.80 26.29 -1.22
N SER A 146 21.02 27.20 -0.62
CA SER A 146 21.35 28.58 -0.44
C SER A 146 22.55 28.76 0.49
N VAL A 147 22.60 28.03 1.60
CA VAL A 147 23.74 28.02 2.54
C VAL A 147 25.02 27.51 1.88
N GLN A 148 24.89 26.40 1.10
CA GLN A 148 26.03 25.86 0.36
C GLN A 148 26.59 26.88 -0.63
N LYS A 149 25.73 27.58 -1.37
CA LYS A 149 26.15 28.64 -2.32
C LYS A 149 26.85 29.78 -1.59
N LEU A 150 26.30 30.28 -0.48
CA LEU A 150 26.90 31.33 0.33
C LEU A 150 28.32 30.92 0.80
N ASN A 151 28.46 29.72 1.33
CA ASN A 151 29.77 29.22 1.78
C ASN A 151 30.77 29.10 0.63
N ALA A 152 30.36 28.68 -0.55
CA ALA A 152 31.22 28.60 -1.73
C ALA A 152 31.66 29.98 -2.22
N ASP A 153 30.81 31.00 -2.08
CA ASP A 153 31.16 32.40 -2.45
C ASP A 153 32.08 33.06 -1.42
N LEU A 154 32.00 32.67 -0.15
CA LEU A 154 32.90 33.18 0.91
C LEU A 154 34.31 32.57 0.86
N LEU A 155 34.49 31.43 0.19
CA LEU A 155 35.78 30.74 0.08
C LEU A 155 36.56 31.15 -1.18
N LYS A 156 36.05 32.05 -2.00
CA LYS A 156 36.71 32.63 -3.19
C LYS A 156 37.40 33.92 -2.83
#